data_39c792e80e1e1043edc1196161e1f769
#
_entry.id   39c792e80e1e1043edc1196161e1f769
#
_cell.length_a   1.000
_cell.length_b   1.000
_cell.length_c   1.000
_cell.angle_alpha   90.00
_cell.angle_beta   90.00
_cell.angle_gamma   90.00
#
_symmetry.space_group_name_H-M   'P 1'
#
loop_
_entity.id
_entity.type
_entity.pdbx_description
1 polymer ?
#
loop_
_entity_poly.entity_id
_entity_poly.type
_entity_poly.pdbx_seq_one_letter_code
_entity_poly.pdbx_strand_id
1 'polypeptide(L)'
;MKLFKISEDGIHKTYNFMGIKFHKRVFDKSDYRLAIRAAMLANSVAKIHSYSFDKYKNINEGKSVALIATGPTLSQYKQIPNVVNVGVNKSFLFDKLNLDYLFIQDFNSKDYICHLLEEKYSHIKKFIGVLPQSNLIIPESLALKLKASRYFTDEICKPHQFAYDISSTMLGDFNSVSFSAMQFILWTNPDKIYLVGCDCSSRYFDKTKSTTSMNKLIGNWIMLKKFAETYYPDTKIISVNPVGLKGIFTDLYQ
;
A
#
# COMPACT_ATOMS: atom_id res chain seq x y z
N MET A 1 42.34 44.48 -5.38
CA MET A 1 40.89 44.58 -5.73
C MET A 1 40.56 43.38 -6.60
N LYS A 2 39.64 42.45 -6.20
CA LYS A 2 39.27 41.33 -7.07
C LYS A 2 38.32 41.85 -8.14
N LEU A 3 38.79 41.91 -9.37
CA LEU A 3 38.05 42.41 -10.54
C LEU A 3 36.86 41.55 -10.93
N PHE A 4 36.79 40.28 -10.42
CA PHE A 4 35.76 39.35 -10.74
C PHE A 4 35.40 38.48 -9.53
N LYS A 5 34.10 38.31 -9.23
CA LYS A 5 33.60 37.47 -8.16
C LYS A 5 32.37 36.70 -8.66
N ILE A 6 32.34 35.41 -8.39
CA ILE A 6 31.15 34.53 -8.63
C ILE A 6 30.61 34.14 -7.27
N SER A 7 29.31 34.22 -7.08
CA SER A 7 28.59 33.65 -5.94
C SER A 7 27.39 32.87 -6.46
N GLU A 8 27.03 31.78 -5.74
CA GLU A 8 25.93 30.88 -6.09
C GLU A 8 25.07 30.66 -4.85
N ASP A 9 23.75 30.80 -4.96
CA ASP A 9 22.78 30.65 -3.88
C ASP A 9 21.84 29.43 -4.09
N GLY A 10 22.23 28.49 -4.95
CA GLY A 10 21.48 27.30 -5.32
C GLY A 10 20.42 27.53 -6.41
N ILE A 11 19.98 28.77 -6.62
CA ILE A 11 18.98 29.13 -7.64
C ILE A 11 19.58 30.06 -8.69
N HIS A 12 20.51 30.92 -8.27
CA HIS A 12 21.12 31.94 -9.13
C HIS A 12 22.63 31.89 -9.02
N LYS A 13 23.29 32.09 -10.16
CA LYS A 13 24.71 32.37 -10.26
C LYS A 13 24.87 33.85 -10.51
N THR A 14 25.49 34.54 -9.56
CA THR A 14 25.74 35.98 -9.64
C THR A 14 27.19 36.19 -10.06
N TYR A 15 27.37 36.85 -11.17
CA TYR A 15 28.65 37.29 -11.69
C TYR A 15 28.81 38.77 -11.36
N ASN A 16 29.84 39.14 -10.64
CA ASN A 16 30.17 40.54 -10.34
C ASN A 16 31.50 40.90 -11.03
N PHE A 17 31.41 41.74 -12.03
CA PHE A 17 32.58 42.27 -12.73
C PHE A 17 32.63 43.77 -12.58
N MET A 18 33.67 44.27 -11.95
CA MET A 18 33.89 45.70 -11.69
C MET A 18 32.68 46.43 -11.08
N GLY A 19 31.94 45.77 -10.20
CA GLY A 19 30.75 46.35 -9.57
C GLY A 19 29.43 46.11 -10.31
N ILE A 20 29.47 45.66 -11.56
CA ILE A 20 28.27 45.29 -12.34
C ILE A 20 27.88 43.85 -12.02
N LYS A 21 26.65 43.63 -11.57
CA LYS A 21 26.13 42.30 -11.20
C LYS A 21 25.24 41.76 -12.31
N PHE A 22 25.59 40.58 -12.78
CA PHE A 22 24.74 39.77 -13.69
C PHE A 22 24.19 38.57 -12.94
N HIS A 23 22.89 38.38 -12.95
CA HIS A 23 22.23 37.23 -12.36
C HIS A 23 21.82 36.28 -13.45
N LYS A 24 22.32 35.04 -13.39
CA LYS A 24 21.89 33.97 -14.25
C LYS A 24 21.19 32.94 -13.38
N ARG A 25 19.93 32.65 -13.70
CA ARG A 25 19.20 31.57 -13.07
C ARG A 25 19.82 30.24 -13.53
N VAL A 26 20.36 29.47 -12.60
CA VAL A 26 20.91 28.16 -12.88
C VAL A 26 19.78 27.15 -12.72
N PHE A 27 19.01 26.94 -13.78
CA PHE A 27 18.23 25.71 -13.87
C PHE A 27 19.17 24.60 -14.28
N ASP A 28 19.44 23.67 -13.38
CA ASP A 28 20.07 22.43 -13.78
C ASP A 28 19.07 21.67 -14.66
N LYS A 29 19.52 21.27 -15.86
CA LYS A 29 18.71 20.45 -16.77
C LYS A 29 18.28 19.13 -16.12
N SER A 30 19.02 18.65 -15.11
CA SER A 30 18.69 17.47 -14.33
C SER A 30 17.46 17.69 -13.46
N ASP A 31 17.36 18.83 -12.76
CA ASP A 31 16.22 19.16 -11.89
C ASP A 31 14.93 19.34 -12.70
N TYR A 32 15.03 19.98 -13.87
CA TYR A 32 13.90 20.12 -14.78
C TYR A 32 13.41 18.77 -15.30
N ARG A 33 14.32 17.86 -15.67
CA ARG A 33 13.98 16.51 -16.09
C ARG A 33 13.35 15.69 -14.96
N LEU A 34 13.85 15.84 -13.73
CA LEU A 34 13.28 15.20 -12.54
C LEU A 34 11.87 15.71 -12.26
N ALA A 35 11.64 17.04 -12.33
CA ALA A 35 10.32 17.63 -12.14
C ALA A 35 9.31 17.15 -13.18
N ILE A 36 9.70 17.06 -14.47
CA ILE A 36 8.84 16.51 -15.52
C ILE A 36 8.52 15.03 -15.25
N ARG A 37 9.51 14.21 -14.90
CA ARG A 37 9.29 12.79 -14.60
C ARG A 37 8.37 12.60 -13.40
N ALA A 38 8.54 13.39 -12.35
CA ALA A 38 7.67 13.38 -11.18
C ALA A 38 6.22 13.75 -11.54
N ALA A 39 6.02 14.78 -12.35
CA ALA A 39 4.69 15.18 -12.83
C ALA A 39 4.04 14.10 -13.71
N MET A 40 4.80 13.49 -14.62
CA MET A 40 4.31 12.38 -15.46
C MET A 40 3.93 11.17 -14.62
N LEU A 41 4.72 10.84 -13.60
CA LEU A 41 4.42 9.76 -12.67
C LEU A 41 3.15 10.06 -11.88
N ALA A 42 3.01 11.27 -11.32
CA ALA A 42 1.83 11.69 -10.56
C ALA A 42 0.56 11.58 -11.43
N ASN A 43 0.60 12.04 -12.68
CA ASN A 43 -0.52 11.91 -13.62
C ASN A 43 -0.85 10.44 -13.92
N SER A 44 0.17 9.58 -14.08
CA SER A 44 -0.03 8.15 -14.31
C SER A 44 -0.65 7.46 -13.10
N VAL A 45 -0.19 7.82 -11.89
CA VAL A 45 -0.76 7.34 -10.62
C VAL A 45 -2.23 7.75 -10.55
N ALA A 46 -2.55 9.03 -10.67
CA ALA A 46 -3.93 9.52 -10.58
C ALA A 46 -4.85 8.81 -11.59
N LYS A 47 -4.44 8.64 -12.84
CA LYS A 47 -5.25 7.97 -13.87
C LYS A 47 -5.50 6.49 -13.55
N ILE A 48 -4.47 5.74 -13.12
CA ILE A 48 -4.59 4.32 -12.83
C ILE A 48 -5.37 4.10 -11.54
N HIS A 49 -5.09 4.91 -10.51
CA HIS A 49 -5.73 4.79 -9.21
C HIS A 49 -7.21 5.20 -9.25
N SER A 50 -7.57 6.28 -9.94
CA SER A 50 -8.97 6.65 -10.15
C SER A 50 -9.76 5.50 -10.79
N TYR A 51 -9.25 4.94 -11.89
CA TYR A 51 -9.86 3.77 -12.53
C TYR A 51 -10.02 2.57 -11.58
N SER A 52 -9.00 2.35 -10.72
CA SER A 52 -8.98 1.19 -9.81
C SER A 52 -9.82 1.38 -8.56
N PHE A 53 -9.94 2.60 -8.02
CA PHE A 53 -10.42 2.81 -6.66
C PHE A 53 -11.65 3.71 -6.52
N ASP A 54 -11.94 4.65 -7.43
CA ASP A 54 -13.05 5.61 -7.24
C ASP A 54 -14.38 4.95 -6.94
N LYS A 55 -14.70 3.90 -7.67
CA LYS A 55 -15.96 3.16 -7.52
C LYS A 55 -16.14 2.44 -6.18
N TYR A 56 -15.08 2.36 -5.38
CA TYR A 56 -15.11 1.70 -4.07
C TYR A 56 -15.19 2.68 -2.90
N LYS A 57 -15.15 3.98 -3.15
CA LYS A 57 -15.27 4.98 -2.10
C LYS A 57 -16.58 4.80 -1.34
N ASN A 58 -16.50 4.67 -0.02
CA ASN A 58 -17.65 4.52 0.89
C ASN A 58 -18.58 3.30 0.62
N ILE A 59 -18.17 2.33 -0.22
CA ILE A 59 -19.05 1.20 -0.60
C ILE A 59 -19.38 0.26 0.58
N ASN A 60 -18.60 0.34 1.66
CA ASN A 60 -18.78 -0.48 2.86
C ASN A 60 -19.28 0.32 4.07
N GLU A 61 -19.79 1.53 3.87
CA GLU A 61 -20.46 2.29 4.93
C GLU A 61 -21.60 1.46 5.55
N GLY A 62 -21.68 1.42 6.87
CA GLY A 62 -22.62 0.58 7.61
C GLY A 62 -22.25 -0.91 7.67
N LYS A 63 -21.12 -1.34 7.07
CA LYS A 63 -20.71 -2.75 7.01
C LYS A 63 -19.46 -3.03 7.84
N SER A 64 -19.21 -4.32 8.02
CA SER A 64 -17.94 -4.82 8.56
C SER A 64 -17.06 -5.39 7.44
N VAL A 65 -15.74 -5.17 7.54
CA VAL A 65 -14.75 -5.69 6.61
C VAL A 65 -13.69 -6.46 7.39
N ALA A 66 -13.21 -7.59 6.86
CA ALA A 66 -12.07 -8.32 7.42
C ALA A 66 -10.87 -8.20 6.49
N LEU A 67 -9.73 -7.77 7.01
CA LEU A 67 -8.43 -7.96 6.38
C LEU A 67 -7.94 -9.37 6.71
N ILE A 68 -7.79 -10.20 5.69
CA ILE A 68 -7.32 -11.58 5.80
C ILE A 68 -5.84 -11.63 5.41
N ALA A 69 -4.97 -11.57 6.40
CA ALA A 69 -3.54 -11.72 6.23
C ALA A 69 -3.11 -13.20 6.35
N THR A 70 -1.82 -13.46 6.30
CA THR A 70 -1.27 -14.82 6.12
C THR A 70 -0.57 -15.37 7.36
N GLY A 71 -0.74 -14.75 8.53
CA GLY A 71 -0.14 -15.22 9.78
C GLY A 71 -0.73 -16.54 10.29
N PRO A 72 -0.05 -17.23 11.20
CA PRO A 72 -0.45 -18.55 11.70
C PRO A 72 -1.86 -18.64 12.30
N THR A 73 -2.34 -17.57 12.94
CA THR A 73 -3.68 -17.56 13.58
C THR A 73 -4.81 -17.60 12.55
N LEU A 74 -4.54 -17.36 11.27
CA LEU A 74 -5.51 -17.59 10.20
C LEU A 74 -6.07 -19.02 10.23
N SER A 75 -5.25 -20.01 10.56
CA SER A 75 -5.68 -21.41 10.65
C SER A 75 -6.76 -21.68 11.72
N GLN A 76 -6.86 -20.79 12.72
CA GLN A 76 -7.81 -20.87 13.83
C GLN A 76 -9.04 -19.98 13.61
N TYR A 77 -9.03 -19.14 12.58
CA TYR A 77 -10.09 -18.18 12.33
C TYR A 77 -11.42 -18.87 12.01
N LYS A 78 -12.44 -18.48 12.74
CA LYS A 78 -13.85 -18.81 12.45
C LYS A 78 -14.48 -17.65 11.75
N GLN A 79 -15.00 -17.88 10.55
CA GLN A 79 -15.57 -16.82 9.71
C GLN A 79 -16.66 -16.06 10.47
N ILE A 80 -16.51 -14.73 10.55
CA ILE A 80 -17.52 -13.83 11.06
C ILE A 80 -18.58 -13.65 9.95
N PRO A 81 -19.87 -13.85 10.24
CA PRO A 81 -20.90 -13.74 9.22
C PRO A 81 -21.10 -12.30 8.76
N ASN A 82 -21.55 -12.12 7.52
CA ASN A 82 -21.88 -10.82 6.91
C ASN A 82 -20.74 -9.82 6.89
N VAL A 83 -19.51 -10.29 6.67
CA VAL A 83 -18.30 -9.49 6.58
C VAL A 83 -17.72 -9.57 5.17
N VAL A 84 -17.33 -8.43 4.60
CA VAL A 84 -16.59 -8.36 3.34
C VAL A 84 -15.14 -8.77 3.60
N ASN A 85 -14.62 -9.74 2.86
CA ASN A 85 -13.29 -10.29 3.08
C ASN A 85 -12.27 -9.74 2.05
N VAL A 86 -11.23 -9.06 2.54
CA VAL A 86 -10.12 -8.54 1.75
C VAL A 86 -8.86 -9.33 2.07
N GLY A 87 -8.46 -10.19 1.17
CA GLY A 87 -7.26 -11.02 1.32
C GLY A 87 -5.98 -10.33 0.82
N VAL A 88 -4.83 -10.86 1.26
CA VAL A 88 -3.52 -10.43 0.78
C VAL A 88 -2.65 -11.62 0.36
N ASN A 89 -1.95 -11.48 -0.77
CA ASN A 89 -1.05 -12.47 -1.34
C ASN A 89 -1.68 -13.89 -1.30
N LYS A 90 -1.03 -14.86 -0.68
CA LYS A 90 -1.47 -16.25 -0.63
C LYS A 90 -2.62 -16.54 0.35
N SER A 91 -3.25 -15.54 0.98
CA SER A 91 -4.40 -15.79 1.87
C SER A 91 -5.57 -16.50 1.20
N PHE A 92 -5.74 -16.35 -0.11
CA PHE A 92 -6.78 -17.05 -0.90
C PHE A 92 -6.61 -18.59 -0.91
N LEU A 93 -5.42 -19.10 -0.58
CA LEU A 93 -5.18 -20.54 -0.44
C LEU A 93 -5.81 -21.13 0.85
N PHE A 94 -6.28 -20.28 1.75
CA PHE A 94 -7.05 -20.71 2.90
C PHE A 94 -8.50 -20.99 2.48
N ASP A 95 -8.79 -22.22 2.15
CA ASP A 95 -10.02 -22.69 1.48
C ASP A 95 -11.31 -22.57 2.30
N LYS A 96 -11.19 -22.24 3.60
CA LYS A 96 -12.34 -22.07 4.51
C LYS A 96 -13.01 -20.70 4.40
N LEU A 97 -12.50 -19.82 3.54
CA LEU A 97 -13.01 -18.46 3.38
C LEU A 97 -13.24 -18.11 1.92
N ASN A 98 -14.34 -17.40 1.66
CA ASN A 98 -14.54 -16.73 0.39
C ASN A 98 -14.02 -15.29 0.49
N LEU A 99 -13.14 -14.89 -0.45
CA LEU A 99 -12.64 -13.52 -0.54
C LEU A 99 -13.45 -12.74 -1.58
N ASP A 100 -13.78 -11.49 -1.23
CA ASP A 100 -14.37 -10.53 -2.17
C ASP A 100 -13.28 -9.79 -2.95
N TYR A 101 -12.19 -9.46 -2.26
CA TYR A 101 -11.05 -8.72 -2.79
C TYR A 101 -9.73 -9.39 -2.45
N LEU A 102 -8.71 -9.23 -3.31
CA LEU A 102 -7.37 -9.75 -3.08
C LEU A 102 -6.31 -8.76 -3.56
N PHE A 103 -5.41 -8.37 -2.67
CA PHE A 103 -4.25 -7.53 -2.95
C PHE A 103 -3.00 -8.39 -3.12
N ILE A 104 -2.25 -8.18 -4.21
CA ILE A 104 -1.10 -8.99 -4.59
C ILE A 104 0.11 -8.09 -4.83
N GLN A 105 1.23 -8.38 -4.17
CA GLN A 105 2.53 -7.73 -4.39
C GLN A 105 3.68 -8.74 -4.52
N ASP A 106 3.48 -9.98 -4.10
CA ASP A 106 4.47 -11.05 -4.22
C ASP A 106 4.25 -11.80 -5.54
N PHE A 107 5.07 -11.47 -6.56
CA PHE A 107 5.02 -12.09 -7.89
C PHE A 107 6.06 -13.20 -8.08
N ASN A 108 6.95 -13.41 -7.11
CA ASN A 108 8.07 -14.33 -7.24
C ASN A 108 7.65 -15.80 -7.05
N SER A 109 6.54 -16.02 -6.38
CA SER A 109 6.00 -17.35 -6.16
C SER A 109 5.12 -17.77 -7.33
N LYS A 110 5.72 -18.36 -8.37
CA LYS A 110 4.98 -18.84 -9.55
C LYS A 110 3.86 -19.81 -9.17
N ASP A 111 4.09 -20.63 -8.15
CA ASP A 111 3.17 -21.71 -7.78
C ASP A 111 1.80 -21.20 -7.38
N TYR A 112 1.71 -20.20 -6.48
CA TYR A 112 0.38 -19.72 -6.07
C TYR A 112 -0.27 -18.80 -7.11
N ILE A 113 0.52 -18.07 -7.93
CA ILE A 113 -0.04 -17.23 -8.99
C ILE A 113 -0.78 -18.05 -10.02
N CYS A 114 -0.30 -19.27 -10.35
CA CYS A 114 -0.98 -20.18 -11.27
C CYS A 114 -2.38 -20.56 -10.73
N HIS A 115 -2.50 -20.78 -9.43
CA HIS A 115 -3.80 -21.10 -8.81
C HIS A 115 -4.83 -19.98 -8.96
N LEU A 116 -4.40 -18.70 -9.00
CA LEU A 116 -5.33 -17.57 -9.19
C LEU A 116 -6.02 -17.55 -10.57
N LEU A 117 -5.52 -18.35 -11.52
CA LEU A 117 -6.14 -18.51 -12.84
C LEU A 117 -7.25 -19.56 -12.82
N GLU A 118 -7.39 -20.35 -11.74
CA GLU A 118 -8.45 -21.33 -11.61
C GLU A 118 -9.83 -20.64 -11.52
N GLU A 119 -10.83 -21.26 -12.14
CA GLU A 119 -12.20 -20.72 -12.25
C GLU A 119 -12.81 -20.39 -10.87
N LYS A 120 -12.54 -21.21 -9.87
CA LYS A 120 -13.04 -21.00 -8.49
C LYS A 120 -12.64 -19.66 -7.87
N TYR A 121 -11.56 -19.02 -8.37
CA TYR A 121 -11.10 -17.70 -7.90
C TYR A 121 -11.45 -16.55 -8.86
N SER A 122 -12.23 -16.82 -9.91
CA SER A 122 -12.61 -15.83 -10.93
C SER A 122 -13.48 -14.71 -10.36
N HIS A 123 -14.29 -15.00 -9.35
CA HIS A 123 -15.17 -14.04 -8.68
C HIS A 123 -14.43 -12.99 -7.85
N ILE A 124 -13.21 -13.28 -7.39
CA ILE A 124 -12.43 -12.38 -6.54
C ILE A 124 -11.98 -11.17 -7.34
N LYS A 125 -12.23 -9.95 -6.85
CA LYS A 125 -11.67 -8.71 -7.40
C LYS A 125 -10.21 -8.57 -6.99
N LYS A 126 -9.31 -8.61 -7.96
CA LYS A 126 -7.87 -8.64 -7.74
C LYS A 126 -7.23 -7.28 -7.97
N PHE A 127 -6.28 -6.90 -7.11
CA PHE A 127 -5.49 -5.67 -7.20
C PHE A 127 -4.01 -6.04 -7.18
N ILE A 128 -3.25 -5.55 -8.18
CA ILE A 128 -1.82 -5.81 -8.31
C ILE A 128 -1.05 -4.53 -8.00
N GLY A 129 -0.26 -4.56 -6.94
CA GLY A 129 0.61 -3.48 -6.52
C GLY A 129 1.93 -3.48 -7.27
N VAL A 130 2.38 -2.32 -7.70
CA VAL A 130 3.57 -2.13 -8.52
C VAL A 130 4.41 -1.00 -7.96
N LEU A 131 5.72 -1.23 -7.83
CA LEU A 131 6.69 -0.16 -7.54
C LEU A 131 6.96 0.63 -8.82
N PRO A 132 6.92 1.98 -8.80
CA PRO A 132 7.16 2.79 -9.98
C PRO A 132 8.53 2.58 -10.64
N GLN A 133 9.53 2.16 -9.86
CA GLN A 133 10.88 1.88 -10.33
C GLN A 133 11.06 0.47 -10.88
N SER A 134 10.11 -0.42 -10.67
CA SER A 134 10.20 -1.80 -11.14
C SER A 134 9.97 -1.91 -12.64
N ASN A 135 10.44 -3.02 -13.23
CA ASN A 135 10.06 -3.37 -14.59
C ASN A 135 8.57 -3.72 -14.63
N LEU A 136 7.76 -2.88 -15.28
CA LEU A 136 6.30 -2.98 -15.30
C LEU A 136 5.77 -4.11 -16.21
N ILE A 137 6.59 -4.75 -17.01
CA ILE A 137 6.15 -5.75 -18.02
C ILE A 137 5.47 -6.96 -17.34
N ILE A 138 6.10 -7.51 -16.29
CA ILE A 138 5.56 -8.69 -15.60
C ILE A 138 4.25 -8.37 -14.88
N PRO A 139 4.17 -7.33 -14.04
CA PRO A 139 2.91 -6.93 -13.39
C PRO A 139 1.79 -6.60 -14.38
N GLU A 140 2.07 -5.97 -15.51
CA GLU A 140 1.08 -5.66 -16.53
C GLU A 140 0.51 -6.91 -17.19
N SER A 141 1.36 -7.82 -17.62
CA SER A 141 0.91 -9.07 -18.24
C SER A 141 0.11 -9.93 -17.26
N LEU A 142 0.50 -9.93 -16.00
CA LEU A 142 -0.21 -10.65 -14.92
C LEU A 142 -1.58 -10.01 -14.65
N ALA A 143 -1.65 -8.67 -14.57
CA ALA A 143 -2.90 -7.95 -14.38
C ALA A 143 -3.91 -8.26 -15.48
N LEU A 144 -3.47 -8.29 -16.74
CA LEU A 144 -4.31 -8.67 -17.87
C LEU A 144 -4.82 -10.11 -17.74
N LYS A 145 -3.93 -11.07 -17.47
CA LYS A 145 -4.30 -12.49 -17.32
C LYS A 145 -5.30 -12.72 -16.18
N LEU A 146 -5.11 -12.05 -15.05
CA LEU A 146 -5.96 -12.16 -13.87
C LEU A 146 -7.19 -11.26 -13.90
N LYS A 147 -7.37 -10.44 -14.93
CA LYS A 147 -8.40 -9.38 -15.00
C LYS A 147 -8.36 -8.46 -13.76
N ALA A 148 -7.15 -8.14 -13.30
CA ALA A 148 -6.90 -7.39 -12.08
C ALA A 148 -6.76 -5.89 -12.33
N SER A 149 -7.18 -5.07 -11.39
CA SER A 149 -6.84 -3.66 -11.33
C SER A 149 -5.39 -3.48 -10.87
N ARG A 150 -4.71 -2.41 -11.35
CA ARG A 150 -3.34 -2.08 -10.91
C ARG A 150 -3.36 -0.91 -9.97
N TYR A 151 -2.36 -0.85 -9.10
CA TYR A 151 -2.09 0.32 -8.27
C TYR A 151 -0.58 0.47 -8.05
N PHE A 152 -0.16 1.69 -7.78
CA PHE A 152 1.23 1.98 -7.43
C PHE A 152 1.41 2.02 -5.92
N THR A 153 2.54 1.47 -5.48
CA THR A 153 2.98 1.53 -4.08
C THR A 153 4.24 2.36 -3.95
N ASP A 154 4.44 2.96 -2.79
CA ASP A 154 5.67 3.65 -2.43
C ASP A 154 6.36 2.91 -1.30
N GLU A 155 7.49 2.25 -1.63
CA GLU A 155 8.36 1.58 -0.66
C GLU A 155 9.26 2.55 0.09
N ILE A 156 9.54 3.70 -0.54
CA ILE A 156 10.50 4.69 -0.04
C ILE A 156 9.76 5.74 0.82
N CYS A 157 8.76 5.33 1.55
CA CYS A 157 7.97 6.21 2.40
C CYS A 157 8.85 7.05 3.31
N LYS A 158 9.14 8.25 2.88
CA LYS A 158 9.68 9.33 3.70
C LYS A 158 8.53 10.19 4.18
N PRO A 159 8.56 10.51 5.44
CA PRO A 159 8.27 9.61 6.52
C PRO A 159 6.82 9.15 6.42
N HIS A 160 6.63 7.85 6.23
CA HIS A 160 5.45 7.09 6.60
C HIS A 160 4.09 7.78 6.38
N GLN A 161 3.73 8.06 5.13
CA GLN A 161 2.43 8.61 4.82
C GLN A 161 1.52 7.52 4.27
N PHE A 162 0.47 7.19 5.03
CA PHE A 162 -0.66 6.48 4.47
C PHE A 162 -1.44 7.42 3.56
N ALA A 163 -1.88 6.91 2.41
CA ALA A 163 -2.69 7.69 1.49
C ALA A 163 -4.11 7.85 2.04
N TYR A 164 -4.54 9.10 2.25
CA TYR A 164 -5.94 9.41 2.56
C TYR A 164 -6.80 9.30 1.30
N ASP A 165 -6.35 9.90 0.21
CA ASP A 165 -6.97 9.77 -1.11
C ASP A 165 -6.20 8.77 -1.96
N ILE A 166 -6.63 7.51 -1.92
CA ILE A 166 -6.00 6.43 -2.69
C ILE A 166 -6.33 6.49 -4.19
N SER A 167 -7.26 7.34 -4.62
CA SER A 167 -7.60 7.49 -6.03
C SER A 167 -6.60 8.35 -6.79
N SER A 168 -5.79 9.12 -6.09
CA SER A 168 -4.81 10.04 -6.70
C SER A 168 -3.37 9.87 -6.18
N THR A 169 -3.19 9.12 -5.08
CA THR A 169 -1.90 8.98 -4.37
C THR A 169 -1.46 7.53 -4.30
N MET A 170 -0.16 7.26 -4.44
CA MET A 170 0.40 5.92 -4.24
C MET A 170 0.11 5.40 -2.84
N LEU A 171 -0.17 4.10 -2.73
CA LEU A 171 -0.39 3.44 -1.43
C LEU A 171 0.94 3.12 -0.76
N GLY A 172 1.06 3.42 0.52
CA GLY A 172 2.19 2.94 1.31
C GLY A 172 2.08 1.44 1.54
N ASP A 173 3.14 0.68 1.28
CA ASP A 173 3.18 -0.75 1.56
C ASP A 173 3.95 -1.12 2.83
N PHE A 174 4.87 -0.27 3.27
CA PHE A 174 5.62 -0.42 4.53
C PHE A 174 6.19 -1.84 4.74
N ASN A 175 6.65 -2.48 3.66
CA ASN A 175 7.12 -3.86 3.57
C ASN A 175 6.04 -4.93 3.86
N SER A 176 4.77 -4.59 3.68
CA SER A 176 3.67 -5.57 3.72
C SER A 176 2.48 -5.07 2.94
N VAL A 177 2.02 -5.89 2.01
CA VAL A 177 0.79 -5.64 1.23
C VAL A 177 -0.45 -5.42 2.12
N SER A 178 -0.42 -5.87 3.38
CA SER A 178 -1.50 -5.62 4.34
C SER A 178 -1.78 -4.14 4.55
N PHE A 179 -0.75 -3.27 4.47
CA PHE A 179 -0.95 -1.83 4.60
C PHE A 179 -1.61 -1.21 3.36
N SER A 180 -1.28 -1.68 2.16
CA SER A 180 -1.99 -1.26 0.95
C SER A 180 -3.46 -1.68 1.00
N ALA A 181 -3.74 -2.91 1.42
CA ALA A 181 -5.09 -3.41 1.61
C ALA A 181 -5.86 -2.63 2.70
N MET A 182 -5.21 -2.26 3.81
CA MET A 182 -5.83 -1.44 4.86
C MET A 182 -6.22 -0.05 4.38
N GLN A 183 -5.37 0.63 3.59
CA GLN A 183 -5.72 1.92 3.00
C GLN A 183 -6.94 1.82 2.09
N PHE A 184 -7.04 0.74 1.30
CA PHE A 184 -8.24 0.45 0.52
C PHE A 184 -9.46 0.21 1.42
N ILE A 185 -9.33 -0.62 2.46
CA ILE A 185 -10.43 -0.90 3.38
C ILE A 185 -10.94 0.40 4.03
N LEU A 186 -10.05 1.25 4.54
CA LEU A 186 -10.40 2.56 5.11
C LEU A 186 -11.09 3.46 4.08
N TRP A 187 -10.63 3.49 2.83
CA TRP A 187 -11.27 4.22 1.73
C TRP A 187 -12.70 3.77 1.46
N THR A 188 -13.01 2.49 1.71
CA THR A 188 -14.38 1.97 1.58
C THR A 188 -15.30 2.34 2.75
N ASN A 189 -14.75 2.99 3.79
CA ASN A 189 -15.44 3.55 4.96
C ASN A 189 -16.32 2.56 5.74
N PRO A 190 -15.78 1.42 6.23
CA PRO A 190 -16.57 0.48 7.02
C PRO A 190 -16.71 0.93 8.48
N ASP A 191 -17.76 0.48 9.17
CA ASP A 191 -17.94 0.70 10.62
C ASP A 191 -16.94 -0.10 11.45
N LYS A 192 -16.59 -1.31 10.98
CA LYS A 192 -15.67 -2.21 11.68
C LYS A 192 -14.69 -2.88 10.73
N ILE A 193 -13.44 -2.97 11.17
CA ILE A 193 -12.39 -3.72 10.48
C ILE A 193 -11.89 -4.82 11.41
N TYR A 194 -11.94 -6.07 10.95
CA TYR A 194 -11.36 -7.21 11.63
C TYR A 194 -9.99 -7.54 11.04
N LEU A 195 -8.94 -7.55 11.85
CA LEU A 195 -7.59 -7.95 11.46
C LEU A 195 -7.43 -9.45 11.75
N VAL A 196 -7.40 -10.26 10.71
CA VAL A 196 -7.32 -11.73 10.79
C VAL A 196 -5.99 -12.21 10.24
N GLY A 197 -5.25 -13.03 10.99
CA GLY A 197 -3.93 -13.49 10.58
C GLY A 197 -2.87 -12.39 10.49
N CYS A 198 -3.11 -11.23 11.14
CA CYS A 198 -2.17 -10.10 11.23
C CYS A 198 -1.21 -10.29 12.42
N ASP A 199 -0.55 -11.44 12.49
CA ASP A 199 0.14 -11.92 13.70
C ASP A 199 1.44 -11.19 13.99
N CYS A 200 2.05 -10.53 13.00
CA CYS A 200 3.40 -10.00 13.11
C CYS A 200 4.36 -11.06 13.69
N SER A 201 4.31 -12.27 13.16
CA SER A 201 5.12 -13.41 13.60
C SER A 201 6.08 -13.88 12.50
N SER A 202 7.07 -14.69 12.87
CA SER A 202 8.12 -15.16 11.95
C SER A 202 7.66 -16.23 10.96
N ARG A 203 6.39 -16.61 10.99
CA ARG A 203 5.83 -17.68 10.13
C ARG A 203 4.48 -17.28 9.53
N TYR A 204 4.13 -17.94 8.44
CA TYR A 204 2.81 -17.88 7.82
C TYR A 204 1.94 -19.07 8.22
N PHE A 205 0.65 -19.05 7.88
CA PHE A 205 -0.30 -20.13 8.19
C PHE A 205 0.10 -21.48 7.53
N ASP A 206 0.82 -21.45 6.43
CA ASP A 206 1.38 -22.60 5.72
C ASP A 206 2.73 -23.07 6.29
N LYS A 207 3.14 -22.55 7.46
CA LYS A 207 4.40 -22.83 8.17
C LYS A 207 5.68 -22.29 7.48
N THR A 208 5.59 -21.64 6.33
CA THR A 208 6.76 -20.98 5.70
C THR A 208 7.22 -19.80 6.56
N LYS A 209 8.53 -19.47 6.47
CA LYS A 209 9.11 -18.38 7.26
C LYS A 209 8.91 -17.02 6.59
N SER A 210 8.64 -16.01 7.39
CA SER A 210 8.67 -14.60 6.97
C SER A 210 10.10 -14.05 7.05
N THR A 211 10.45 -13.19 6.11
CA THR A 211 11.71 -12.45 6.09
C THR A 211 11.58 -11.02 6.64
N THR A 212 10.37 -10.59 6.95
CA THR A 212 10.10 -9.22 7.41
C THR A 212 10.44 -9.05 8.89
N SER A 213 11.03 -7.92 9.26
CA SER A 213 11.29 -7.56 10.65
C SER A 213 9.98 -7.31 11.41
N MET A 214 9.71 -8.11 12.45
CA MET A 214 8.47 -8.05 13.23
C MET A 214 8.33 -6.73 13.98
N ASN A 215 9.38 -6.23 14.61
CA ASN A 215 9.34 -4.96 15.34
C ASN A 215 9.01 -3.78 14.43
N LYS A 216 9.60 -3.75 13.22
CA LYS A 216 9.29 -2.72 12.21
C LYS A 216 7.83 -2.81 11.79
N LEU A 217 7.33 -4.02 11.59
CA LEU A 217 5.95 -4.25 11.17
C LEU A 217 4.95 -3.79 12.26
N ILE A 218 5.21 -4.12 13.52
CA ILE A 218 4.40 -3.66 14.67
C ILE A 218 4.40 -2.12 14.76
N GLY A 219 5.56 -1.47 14.61
CA GLY A 219 5.67 -0.01 14.57
C GLY A 219 4.82 0.61 13.47
N ASN A 220 4.77 -0.01 12.28
CA ASN A 220 3.95 0.45 11.16
C ASN A 220 2.44 0.29 11.47
N TRP A 221 2.02 -0.77 12.17
CA TRP A 221 0.64 -0.94 12.63
C TRP A 221 0.21 0.14 13.64
N ILE A 222 1.11 0.53 14.55
CA ILE A 222 0.87 1.63 15.50
C ILE A 222 0.67 2.96 14.73
N MET A 223 1.45 3.21 13.69
CA MET A 223 1.28 4.39 12.84
C MET A 223 -0.03 4.35 12.07
N LEU A 224 -0.41 3.19 11.51
CA LEU A 224 -1.69 3.01 10.83
C LEU A 224 -2.86 3.25 11.77
N LYS A 225 -2.77 2.80 13.03
CA LYS A 225 -3.78 3.09 14.06
C LYS A 225 -3.98 4.59 14.22
N LYS A 226 -2.90 5.36 14.40
CA LYS A 226 -2.96 6.83 14.51
C LYS A 226 -3.58 7.48 13.28
N PHE A 227 -3.21 7.00 12.10
CA PHE A 227 -3.80 7.47 10.84
C PHE A 227 -5.30 7.21 10.79
N ALA A 228 -5.74 5.99 11.13
CA ALA A 228 -7.16 5.63 11.15
C ALA A 228 -7.94 6.45 12.18
N GLU A 229 -7.43 6.61 13.41
CA GLU A 229 -8.05 7.44 14.44
C GLU A 229 -8.18 8.91 14.03
N THR A 230 -7.27 9.41 13.18
CA THR A 230 -7.29 10.81 12.71
C THR A 230 -8.29 11.03 11.57
N TYR A 231 -8.32 10.13 10.58
CA TYR A 231 -9.04 10.34 9.34
C TYR A 231 -10.33 9.51 9.20
N TYR A 232 -10.47 8.47 10.03
CA TYR A 232 -11.61 7.54 10.06
C TYR A 232 -12.04 7.25 11.50
N PRO A 233 -12.37 8.29 12.31
CA PRO A 233 -12.60 8.15 13.76
C PRO A 233 -13.77 7.24 14.12
N ASP A 234 -14.74 7.07 13.22
CA ASP A 234 -15.91 6.23 13.43
C ASP A 234 -15.66 4.76 13.12
N THR A 235 -14.56 4.43 12.45
CA THR A 235 -14.17 3.05 12.11
C THR A 235 -13.49 2.36 13.28
N LYS A 236 -14.06 1.26 13.77
CA LYS A 236 -13.47 0.43 14.84
C LYS A 236 -12.58 -0.64 14.26
N ILE A 237 -11.30 -0.71 14.69
CA ILE A 237 -10.36 -1.75 14.28
C ILE A 237 -10.24 -2.78 15.41
N ILE A 238 -10.44 -4.05 15.07
CA ILE A 238 -10.50 -5.18 16.00
C ILE A 238 -9.49 -6.25 15.56
N SER A 239 -8.59 -6.64 16.43
CA SER A 239 -7.59 -7.67 16.17
C SER A 239 -8.12 -9.04 16.59
N VAL A 240 -8.25 -9.97 15.65
CA VAL A 240 -8.78 -11.32 15.91
C VAL A 240 -7.63 -12.25 16.24
N ASN A 241 -7.70 -12.91 17.41
CA ASN A 241 -6.66 -13.80 17.94
C ASN A 241 -5.25 -13.15 17.87
N PRO A 242 -5.06 -11.94 18.42
CA PRO A 242 -3.82 -11.17 18.25
C PRO A 242 -2.61 -11.85 18.88
N VAL A 243 -1.46 -11.76 18.20
CA VAL A 243 -0.14 -12.17 18.69
C VAL A 243 0.73 -10.93 18.90
N GLY A 244 1.41 -10.46 17.87
CA GLY A 244 2.24 -9.25 17.95
C GLY A 244 1.46 -7.94 18.02
N LEU A 245 0.17 -7.95 17.68
CA LEU A 245 -0.71 -6.78 17.75
C LEU A 245 -1.57 -6.74 19.04
N LYS A 246 -1.34 -7.64 20.00
CA LYS A 246 -2.06 -7.69 21.28
C LYS A 246 -2.02 -6.34 21.99
N GLY A 247 -3.18 -5.82 22.35
CA GLY A 247 -3.34 -4.55 23.06
C GLY A 247 -3.10 -3.28 22.21
N ILE A 248 -2.78 -3.41 20.92
CA ILE A 248 -2.66 -2.26 20.02
C ILE A 248 -4.04 -1.79 19.55
N PHE A 249 -4.89 -2.74 19.17
CA PHE A 249 -6.29 -2.53 18.80
C PHE A 249 -7.22 -3.17 19.85
N THR A 250 -8.52 -3.19 19.59
CA THR A 250 -9.45 -3.99 20.41
C THR A 250 -9.21 -5.47 20.13
N ASP A 251 -8.89 -6.24 21.16
CA ASP A 251 -8.63 -7.68 21.03
C ASP A 251 -9.93 -8.48 21.03
N LEU A 252 -10.06 -9.43 20.09
CA LEU A 252 -11.14 -10.42 20.00
C LEU A 252 -10.53 -11.82 19.93
N TYR A 253 -10.91 -12.71 20.82
CA TYR A 253 -10.48 -14.11 20.82
C TYR A 253 -11.62 -15.04 20.42
N GLN A 254 -11.31 -16.01 19.54
CA GLN A 254 -12.24 -17.01 19.02
C GLN A 254 -11.83 -18.43 19.44
#